data_aa3b1e5a7151348f16f120cd8cceceb6
#
_entry.id   aa3b1e5a7151348f16f120cd8cceceb6
#
_cell.length_a   1.000
_cell.length_b   1.000
_cell.length_c   1.000
_cell.angle_alpha   90.00
_cell.angle_beta   90.00
_cell.angle_gamma   90.00
#
_symmetry.space_group_name_H-M   'P 1'
#
loop_
_entity.id
_entity.type
_entity.pdbx_description
1 polymer ?
#
loop_
_entity_poly.entity_id
_entity_poly.type
_entity_poly.pdbx_seq_one_letter_code
_entity_poly.pdbx_strand_id
1 'polypeptide(L)'
;SQAETAIFLGKVGVGISVENLNAGRFDQYDGIFLLLDDVDQFDGATIQLPETTCVDIRFRGSHPEAPEQYRKLLAYLAEHQLEVADFAREVTMIDYGITKDTGKFVTEISIPVRPKA
;
A
#
# COMPACT_ATOMS: atom_id res chain seq x y z
N SER A 1 -20.57 -6.97 -16.30
CA SER A 1 -19.48 -7.89 -16.68
C SER A 1 -18.71 -8.33 -15.46
N GLN A 2 -17.95 -9.40 -15.60
CA GLN A 2 -17.11 -9.87 -14.49
C GLN A 2 -16.02 -8.87 -14.12
N ALA A 3 -15.49 -8.14 -15.09
CA ALA A 3 -14.51 -7.12 -14.83
C ALA A 3 -15.08 -5.99 -13.97
N GLU A 4 -16.31 -5.58 -14.22
CA GLU A 4 -16.96 -4.56 -13.41
C GLU A 4 -17.21 -5.07 -11.99
N THR A 5 -17.62 -6.34 -11.85
CA THR A 5 -17.81 -6.95 -10.54
C THR A 5 -16.47 -7.03 -9.78
N ALA A 6 -15.38 -7.38 -10.45
CA ALA A 6 -14.06 -7.44 -9.83
C ALA A 6 -13.61 -6.08 -9.31
N ILE A 7 -13.93 -4.98 -10.02
CA ILE A 7 -13.58 -3.64 -9.55
C ILE A 7 -14.25 -3.32 -8.21
N PHE A 8 -15.46 -3.80 -7.99
CA PHE A 8 -16.15 -3.59 -6.73
C PHE A 8 -15.65 -4.48 -5.60
N LEU A 9 -15.08 -5.64 -5.92
CA LEU A 9 -14.59 -6.59 -4.93
C LEU A 9 -13.11 -6.39 -4.61
N GLY A 10 -12.33 -5.82 -5.54
CA GLY A 10 -10.92 -5.59 -5.35
C GLY A 10 -10.62 -4.36 -4.52
N LYS A 11 -9.41 -4.29 -4.01
CA LYS A 11 -8.90 -3.13 -3.27
C LYS A 11 -8.03 -2.31 -4.20
N VAL A 12 -8.23 -0.99 -4.18
CA VAL A 12 -7.43 -0.06 -4.98
C VAL A 12 -6.30 0.47 -4.13
N GLY A 13 -5.10 0.42 -4.66
CA GLY A 13 -3.93 0.93 -3.99
C GLY A 13 -3.09 1.82 -4.88
N VAL A 14 -2.15 2.52 -4.27
CA VAL A 14 -1.14 3.31 -4.97
C VAL A 14 0.24 2.83 -4.56
N GLY A 15 1.20 3.03 -5.45
CA GLY A 15 2.58 2.61 -5.22
C GLY A 15 3.53 3.79 -5.18
N ILE A 16 4.55 3.69 -4.33
CA ILE A 16 5.67 4.62 -4.31
C ILE A 16 6.94 3.84 -4.58
N SER A 17 7.72 4.31 -5.56
CA SER A 17 8.97 3.65 -5.96
C SER A 17 10.03 3.69 -4.87
N VAL A 18 10.99 2.78 -4.95
CA VAL A 18 12.16 2.76 -4.07
C VAL A 18 12.87 4.11 -4.13
N GLU A 19 13.03 4.66 -5.33
CA GLU A 19 13.70 5.95 -5.52
C GLU A 19 12.98 7.07 -4.76
N ASN A 20 11.65 7.16 -4.89
CA ASN A 20 10.88 8.19 -4.21
C ASN A 20 10.89 7.99 -2.69
N LEU A 21 10.84 6.74 -2.22
CA LEU A 21 10.92 6.44 -0.79
C LEU A 21 12.26 6.89 -0.21
N ASN A 22 13.35 6.54 -0.87
CA ASN A 22 14.70 6.90 -0.39
C ASN A 22 14.97 8.39 -0.47
N ALA A 23 14.29 9.10 -1.36
CA ALA A 23 14.42 10.55 -1.50
C ALA A 23 13.47 11.32 -0.58
N GLY A 24 12.63 10.63 0.19
CA GLY A 24 11.66 11.29 1.07
C GLY A 24 10.46 11.88 0.36
N ARG A 25 10.19 11.47 -0.88
CA ARG A 25 9.04 11.95 -1.64
C ARG A 25 7.85 11.02 -1.44
N PHE A 26 7.15 11.20 -0.32
CA PHE A 26 6.10 10.28 0.13
C PHE A 26 4.70 10.63 -0.38
N ASP A 27 4.59 11.65 -1.19
CA ASP A 27 3.34 12.06 -1.83
C ASP A 27 3.40 11.93 -3.35
N GLN A 28 4.45 11.31 -3.88
CA GLN A 28 4.61 11.10 -5.30
C GLN A 28 4.34 9.64 -5.64
N TYR A 29 3.16 9.39 -6.18
CA TYR A 29 2.72 8.05 -6.52
C TYR A 29 3.16 7.71 -7.92
N ASP A 30 3.73 6.52 -8.08
CA ASP A 30 4.27 6.04 -9.35
C ASP A 30 3.29 5.13 -10.08
N GLY A 31 2.21 4.74 -9.43
CA GLY A 31 1.23 3.88 -10.07
C GLY A 31 -0.02 3.69 -9.21
N ILE A 32 -1.05 3.21 -9.87
CA ILE A 32 -2.31 2.80 -9.25
C ILE A 32 -2.51 1.35 -9.63
N PHE A 33 -2.95 0.54 -8.68
CA PHE A 33 -3.17 -0.88 -8.93
C PHE A 33 -4.43 -1.37 -8.24
N LEU A 34 -4.96 -2.47 -8.75
CA LEU A 34 -6.09 -3.18 -8.16
C LEU A 34 -5.57 -4.50 -7.59
N LEU A 35 -5.81 -4.71 -6.30
CA LEU A 35 -5.48 -5.96 -5.64
C LEU A 35 -6.67 -6.91 -5.76
N LEU A 36 -6.43 -8.09 -6.30
CA LEU A 36 -7.43 -9.12 -6.47
C LEU A 36 -7.19 -10.26 -5.48
N ASP A 37 -8.25 -10.75 -4.87
CA ASP A 37 -8.18 -11.97 -4.07
C ASP A 37 -8.17 -13.19 -4.99
N ASP A 38 -7.82 -14.36 -4.44
CA ASP A 38 -7.78 -15.61 -5.20
C ASP A 38 -9.13 -15.98 -5.81
N VAL A 39 -10.21 -15.51 -5.21
CA VAL A 39 -11.57 -15.79 -5.70
C VAL A 39 -12.02 -14.83 -6.79
N ASP A 40 -11.30 -13.75 -7.00
CA ASP A 40 -11.63 -12.76 -8.00
C ASP A 40 -11.24 -13.26 -9.39
N GLN A 41 -12.09 -13.02 -10.35
CA GLN A 41 -11.83 -13.37 -11.74
C GLN A 41 -11.70 -12.11 -12.56
N PHE A 42 -10.58 -11.99 -13.26
CA PHE A 42 -10.29 -10.83 -14.08
C PHE A 42 -9.67 -11.29 -15.39
N ASP A 43 -10.24 -10.85 -16.51
CA ASP A 43 -9.82 -11.27 -17.85
C ASP A 43 -8.62 -10.49 -18.39
N GLY A 44 -8.19 -9.45 -17.71
CA GLY A 44 -7.06 -8.63 -18.15
C GLY A 44 -5.71 -9.20 -17.71
N ALA A 45 -4.67 -8.47 -18.05
CA ALA A 45 -3.32 -8.83 -17.61
C ALA A 45 -3.18 -8.57 -16.12
N THR A 46 -2.54 -9.50 -15.42
CA THR A 46 -2.27 -9.37 -13.99
C THR A 46 -0.80 -9.57 -13.72
N ILE A 47 -0.33 -9.01 -12.60
CA ILE A 47 1.02 -9.24 -12.08
C ILE A 47 0.87 -9.93 -10.73
N GLN A 48 1.55 -11.05 -10.58
CA GLN A 48 1.59 -11.73 -9.30
C GLN A 48 2.75 -11.16 -8.48
N LEU A 49 2.44 -10.62 -7.29
CA LEU A 49 3.47 -10.10 -6.41
C LEU A 49 4.10 -11.25 -5.64
N PRO A 50 5.44 -11.32 -5.57
CA PRO A 50 6.10 -12.37 -4.81
C PRO A 50 5.87 -12.19 -3.32
N GLU A 51 5.86 -13.29 -2.58
CA GLU A 51 5.91 -13.23 -1.13
C GLU A 51 7.26 -12.69 -0.71
N THR A 52 7.23 -11.63 0.08
CA THR A 52 8.45 -11.02 0.62
C THR A 52 8.20 -10.58 2.05
N THR A 53 9.29 -10.33 2.78
CA THR A 53 9.19 -9.72 4.10
C THR A 53 8.84 -8.26 3.94
N CYS A 54 7.79 -7.83 4.64
CA CYS A 54 7.33 -6.44 4.60
C CYS A 54 7.25 -5.87 6.00
N VAL A 55 7.43 -4.56 6.10
CA VAL A 55 7.07 -3.80 7.28
C VAL A 55 5.77 -3.07 6.95
N ASP A 56 4.77 -3.26 7.80
CA ASP A 56 3.43 -2.73 7.57
C ASP A 56 3.04 -1.76 8.67
N ILE A 57 2.20 -0.79 8.33
CA ILE A 57 1.56 0.07 9.30
C ILE A 57 0.11 0.32 8.86
N ARG A 58 -0.80 0.34 9.82
CA ARG A 58 -2.18 0.75 9.60
C ARG A 58 -2.46 2.00 10.38
N PHE A 59 -3.19 2.92 9.78
CA PHE A 59 -3.55 4.16 10.45
C PHE A 59 -4.92 4.63 10.00
N ARG A 60 -5.58 5.40 10.86
CA ARG A 60 -6.83 6.08 10.47
C ARG A 60 -6.46 7.29 9.64
N GLY A 61 -7.09 7.39 8.48
CA GLY A 61 -6.81 8.46 7.55
C GLY A 61 -6.60 7.93 6.16
N SER A 62 -6.19 8.82 5.27
CA SER A 62 -5.97 8.52 3.87
C SER A 62 -4.66 9.17 3.40
N HIS A 63 -4.54 9.42 2.10
CA HIS A 63 -3.28 9.89 1.52
C HIS A 63 -2.68 11.15 2.16
N PRO A 64 -3.47 12.16 2.59
CA PRO A 64 -2.87 13.34 3.22
C PRO A 64 -2.11 13.03 4.51
N GLU A 65 -2.50 11.99 5.23
CA GLU A 65 -1.86 11.60 6.49
C GLU A 65 -0.72 10.60 6.28
N ALA A 66 -0.56 10.07 5.07
CA ALA A 66 0.42 9.02 4.80
C ALA A 66 1.89 9.46 4.95
N PRO A 67 2.30 10.67 4.53
CA PRO A 67 3.72 11.05 4.63
C PRO A 67 4.29 10.91 6.04
N GLU A 68 3.52 11.25 7.06
CA GLU A 68 3.97 11.10 8.45
C GLU A 68 4.22 9.62 8.78
N GLN A 69 3.37 8.74 8.27
CA GLN A 69 3.52 7.31 8.52
C GLN A 69 4.73 6.74 7.77
N TYR A 70 5.01 7.22 6.57
CA TYR A 70 6.22 6.81 5.85
C TYR A 70 7.48 7.23 6.61
N ARG A 71 7.51 8.42 7.20
CA ARG A 71 8.64 8.85 8.01
C ARG A 71 8.90 7.89 9.16
N LYS A 72 7.84 7.46 9.83
CA LYS A 72 7.93 6.46 10.92
C LYS A 72 8.48 5.13 10.42
N LEU A 73 7.98 4.66 9.28
CA LEU A 73 8.43 3.40 8.70
C LEU A 73 9.91 3.46 8.30
N LEU A 74 10.32 4.52 7.61
CA LEU A 74 11.71 4.66 7.19
C LEU A 74 12.64 4.79 8.40
N ALA A 75 12.21 5.48 9.46
CA ALA A 75 12.99 5.55 10.69
C ALA A 75 13.13 4.17 11.34
N TYR A 76 12.06 3.39 11.35
CA TYR A 76 12.11 2.01 11.84
C TYR A 76 13.09 1.16 11.05
N LEU A 77 13.07 1.28 9.72
CA LEU A 77 14.00 0.53 8.86
C LEU A 77 15.44 0.89 9.19
N ALA A 78 15.75 2.17 9.32
CA ALA A 78 17.10 2.62 9.65
C ALA A 78 17.55 2.07 11.00
N GLU A 79 16.67 2.10 11.99
CA GLU A 79 16.96 1.61 13.34
C GLU A 79 17.23 0.11 13.37
N HIS A 80 16.56 -0.65 12.50
CA HIS A 80 16.67 -2.10 12.46
C HIS A 80 17.59 -2.62 11.34
N GLN A 81 18.37 -1.73 10.72
CA GLN A 81 19.33 -2.10 9.67
C GLN A 81 18.66 -2.78 8.49
N LEU A 82 17.50 -2.27 8.13
CA LEU A 82 16.75 -2.74 6.98
C LEU A 82 16.77 -1.69 5.88
N GLU A 83 16.62 -2.14 4.63
CA GLU A 83 16.50 -1.23 3.50
C GLU A 83 15.27 -1.61 2.67
N VAL A 84 14.77 -0.64 1.91
CA VAL A 84 13.64 -0.85 1.01
C VAL A 84 14.06 -1.77 -0.12
N ALA A 85 13.30 -2.85 -0.32
CA ALA A 85 13.62 -3.84 -1.35
C ALA A 85 12.82 -3.65 -2.64
N ASP A 86 11.64 -3.05 -2.55
CA ASP A 86 10.76 -2.86 -3.70
C ASP A 86 9.79 -1.73 -3.40
N PHE A 87 8.92 -1.39 -4.35
CA PHE A 87 7.98 -0.30 -4.17
C PHE A 87 7.05 -0.54 -2.98
N ALA A 88 6.65 0.55 -2.34
CA ALA A 88 5.66 0.51 -1.28
C ALA A 88 4.25 0.44 -1.85
N ARG A 89 3.37 -0.24 -1.13
CA ARG A 89 1.94 -0.33 -1.46
C ARG A 89 1.14 0.37 -0.38
N GLU A 90 0.27 1.26 -0.81
CA GLU A 90 -0.59 2.03 0.09
C GLU A 90 -2.03 1.77 -0.31
N VAL A 91 -2.79 1.13 0.57
CA VAL A 91 -4.17 0.73 0.30
C VAL A 91 -5.09 1.39 1.30
N THR A 92 -6.03 2.18 0.81
CA THR A 92 -7.02 2.85 1.65
C THR A 92 -8.35 2.11 1.56
N MET A 93 -8.88 1.78 2.71
CA MET A 93 -10.15 1.08 2.85
C MET A 93 -11.14 1.97 3.57
N ILE A 94 -12.41 1.88 3.15
CA ILE A 94 -13.49 2.57 3.83
C ILE A 94 -14.13 1.58 4.78
N ASP A 95 -14.17 1.93 6.06
CA ASP A 95 -14.81 1.08 7.07
C ASP A 95 -16.29 1.41 7.15
N TYR A 96 -17.09 0.71 6.37
CA TYR A 96 -18.55 0.87 6.39
C TYR A 96 -19.22 0.17 7.58
N GLY A 97 -18.47 -0.67 8.30
CA GLY A 97 -19.04 -1.51 9.34
C GLY A 97 -19.36 -0.77 10.63
N ILE A 98 -18.74 0.38 10.87
CA ILE A 98 -18.86 1.08 12.15
C ILE A 98 -19.72 2.31 12.01
N THR A 99 -19.56 3.12 10.98
CA THR A 99 -20.42 4.30 10.76
C THR A 99 -20.46 4.65 9.28
N LYS A 100 -21.44 5.51 8.93
CA LYS A 100 -21.50 6.12 7.59
C LYS A 100 -20.61 7.35 7.47
N ASP A 101 -19.82 7.63 8.49
CA ASP A 101 -18.92 8.77 8.51
C ASP A 101 -17.72 8.50 7.60
N THR A 102 -17.56 9.34 6.58
CA THR A 102 -16.47 9.21 5.62
C THR A 102 -15.10 9.54 6.22
N GLY A 103 -15.04 10.03 7.45
CA GLY A 103 -13.80 10.22 8.18
C GLY A 103 -13.18 8.93 8.71
N LYS A 104 -13.78 7.78 8.44
CA LYS A 104 -13.32 6.48 8.93
C LYS A 104 -12.53 5.70 7.89
N PHE A 105 -11.69 6.36 7.15
CA PHE A 105 -10.75 5.67 6.27
C PHE A 105 -9.65 5.02 7.10
N VAL A 106 -9.26 3.82 6.69
CA VAL A 106 -8.11 3.12 7.24
C VAL A 106 -7.16 2.84 6.09
N THR A 107 -5.92 3.25 6.24
CA THR A 107 -4.89 3.02 5.23
C THR A 107 -3.85 2.06 5.78
N GLU A 108 -3.45 1.12 4.94
CA GLU A 108 -2.33 0.22 5.22
C GLU A 108 -1.21 0.52 4.26
N ILE A 109 -0.01 0.72 4.80
CA ILE A 109 1.21 0.86 4.01
C ILE A 109 2.05 -0.39 4.24
N SER A 110 2.49 -1.01 3.15
CA SER A 110 3.39 -2.17 3.18
C SER A 110 4.65 -1.84 2.38
N ILE A 111 5.80 -1.95 3.03
CA ILE A 111 7.10 -1.72 2.38
C ILE A 111 7.87 -3.03 2.39
N PRO A 112 8.16 -3.62 1.22
CA PRO A 112 9.06 -4.76 1.15
C PRO A 112 10.46 -4.36 1.60
N VAL A 113 11.07 -5.19 2.43
CA VAL A 113 12.36 -4.88 3.05
C VAL A 113 13.32 -6.06 2.93
N ARG A 114 14.60 -5.75 3.09
CA ARG A 114 15.65 -6.74 3.19
C ARG A 114 16.72 -6.23 4.16
N PRO A 115 17.54 -7.12 4.73
CA PRO A 115 18.64 -6.67 5.56
C PRO A 115 19.58 -5.76 4.76
N LYS A 116 20.05 -4.71 5.41
CA LYS A 116 21.02 -3.80 4.80
C LYS A 116 22.38 -4.50 4.71
N ALA A 117 23.00 -4.38 3.56
CA ALA A 117 24.30 -5.01 3.32
C ALA A 117 25.44 -4.32 4.09
#